data_a001aa7ecaafbed67a3762c17d4d65e5
#
_entry.id   a001aa7ecaafbed67a3762c17d4d65e5
#
_cell.length_a   1.000
_cell.length_b   1.000
_cell.length_c   1.000
_cell.angle_alpha   90.00
_cell.angle_beta   90.00
_cell.angle_gamma   90.00
#
_symmetry.space_group_name_H-M   'P 1'
#
loop_
_entity.id
_entity.type
_entity.pdbx_description
1 polymer ?
#
loop_
_entity_poly.entity_id
_entity_poly.type
_entity_poly.pdbx_seq_one_letter_code
_entity_poly.pdbx_strand_id
1 'polypeptide(L)'
;SFDENVPKGAIISTDPIAGDDARVGSTVAATVSKGPERYSIPDVRGSSVDQATTAVREANLTVAGTEPAFDDTVAEGKVTGTNPKIGSSVKPATAVTLLVSKGPAPVDVPDVRGLSLDDATAALQDAGLKFSTDERYDDTIEQGAAIGTDPATGKTLKRGDQVTLLISKGSELVDVPNVRGLTSKEATSKLQAAGFDVKVDEPWFNVITGGRDRVTAQSPSAGSQARPGTRVTITLG
;
A
#
# COMPACT_ATOMS: atom_id res chain seq x y z
N SER A 1 32.92 -32.59 30.49
CA SER A 1 33.43 -31.67 29.45
C SER A 1 32.49 -31.66 28.25
N PHE A 2 32.44 -30.55 27.49
CA PHE A 2 31.82 -30.57 26.18
C PHE A 2 32.78 -31.17 25.16
N ASP A 3 32.27 -31.84 24.14
CA ASP A 3 33.04 -32.43 23.04
C ASP A 3 32.18 -32.48 21.75
N GLU A 4 32.75 -32.04 20.63
CA GLU A 4 32.04 -31.99 19.34
C GLU A 4 31.84 -33.35 18.68
N ASN A 5 32.72 -34.31 19.00
CA ASN A 5 32.79 -35.62 18.34
C ASN A 5 32.28 -36.75 19.19
N VAL A 6 32.35 -36.60 20.52
CA VAL A 6 31.91 -37.61 21.47
C VAL A 6 30.47 -37.37 21.89
N PRO A 7 29.54 -38.29 21.66
CA PRO A 7 28.12 -38.14 22.03
C PRO A 7 27.96 -37.89 23.55
N LYS A 8 26.90 -37.16 23.88
CA LYS A 8 26.54 -36.90 25.28
C LYS A 8 26.38 -38.22 26.07
N GLY A 9 27.05 -38.33 27.20
CA GLY A 9 27.06 -39.49 28.09
C GLY A 9 28.14 -40.51 27.78
N ALA A 10 28.87 -40.40 26.67
CA ALA A 10 30.04 -41.24 26.39
C ALA A 10 31.30 -40.70 27.09
N ILE A 11 32.29 -41.57 27.31
CA ILE A 11 33.54 -41.21 27.95
C ILE A 11 34.50 -40.57 26.93
N ILE A 12 35.01 -39.39 27.24
CA ILE A 12 36.03 -38.69 26.43
C ILE A 12 37.42 -39.22 26.78
N SER A 13 37.72 -39.37 28.07
CA SER A 13 39.03 -39.82 28.56
C SER A 13 38.90 -40.39 29.94
N THR A 14 39.90 -41.17 30.34
CA THR A 14 40.08 -41.68 31.71
C THR A 14 41.42 -41.21 32.28
N ASP A 15 41.53 -41.13 33.60
CA ASP A 15 42.77 -40.90 34.33
C ASP A 15 42.90 -41.99 35.41
N PRO A 16 43.85 -42.91 35.34
CA PRO A 16 44.86 -43.05 34.26
C PRO A 16 44.28 -43.30 32.88
N ILE A 17 45.05 -42.95 31.84
CA ILE A 17 44.66 -43.09 30.45
C ILE A 17 44.46 -44.57 30.10
N ALA A 18 43.54 -44.88 29.18
CA ALA A 18 43.30 -46.25 28.72
C ALA A 18 44.58 -46.89 28.17
N GLY A 19 44.99 -48.00 28.77
CA GLY A 19 46.21 -48.71 28.44
C GLY A 19 47.36 -48.54 29.45
N ASP A 20 47.22 -47.57 30.38
CA ASP A 20 48.17 -47.39 31.50
C ASP A 20 47.94 -48.41 32.61
N ASP A 21 49.02 -48.77 33.32
CA ASP A 21 48.95 -49.63 34.49
C ASP A 21 48.36 -48.92 35.69
N ALA A 22 47.35 -49.51 36.32
CA ALA A 22 46.74 -49.01 37.51
C ALA A 22 46.76 -50.10 38.63
N ARG A 23 46.91 -49.68 39.88
CA ARG A 23 46.87 -50.62 41.01
C ARG A 23 45.43 -51.11 41.22
N VAL A 24 45.29 -52.40 41.55
CA VAL A 24 43.99 -52.96 41.89
C VAL A 24 43.39 -52.20 43.03
N GLY A 25 42.16 -51.69 42.92
CA GLY A 25 41.47 -50.88 43.92
C GLY A 25 41.76 -49.34 43.84
N SER A 26 42.59 -48.86 42.89
CA SER A 26 42.76 -47.43 42.68
C SER A 26 41.51 -46.84 41.96
N THR A 27 41.28 -45.56 42.18
CA THR A 27 40.20 -44.84 41.57
C THR A 27 40.61 -44.43 40.14
N VAL A 28 39.75 -44.69 39.18
CA VAL A 28 39.87 -44.19 37.81
C VAL A 28 38.86 -43.06 37.62
N ALA A 29 39.34 -41.87 37.31
CA ALA A 29 38.47 -40.75 36.97
C ALA A 29 38.07 -40.83 35.50
N ALA A 30 36.77 -40.70 35.17
CA ALA A 30 36.27 -40.67 33.82
C ALA A 30 35.68 -39.30 33.48
N THR A 31 36.17 -38.68 32.41
CA THR A 31 35.58 -37.45 31.87
C THR A 31 34.46 -37.84 30.91
N VAL A 32 33.21 -37.50 31.26
CA VAL A 32 32.02 -37.78 30.49
C VAL A 32 31.68 -36.61 29.58
N SER A 33 31.34 -36.90 28.32
CA SER A 33 30.91 -35.89 27.33
C SER A 33 29.55 -35.32 27.71
N LYS A 34 29.44 -34.00 27.67
CA LYS A 34 28.15 -33.26 27.68
C LYS A 34 27.54 -33.11 26.27
N GLY A 35 28.25 -33.67 25.25
CA GLY A 35 27.95 -33.44 23.85
C GLY A 35 28.50 -32.10 23.34
N PRO A 36 28.14 -31.69 22.14
CA PRO A 36 28.58 -30.44 21.55
C PRO A 36 28.08 -29.22 22.36
N GLU A 37 28.97 -28.25 22.55
CA GLU A 37 28.57 -26.98 23.16
C GLU A 37 27.74 -26.14 22.20
N ARG A 38 26.59 -25.71 22.65
CA ARG A 38 25.68 -24.91 21.84
C ARG A 38 25.08 -23.76 22.65
N TYR A 39 24.89 -22.63 21.96
CA TYR A 39 24.24 -21.44 22.49
C TYR A 39 23.02 -21.12 21.66
N SER A 40 21.96 -20.60 22.28
CA SER A 40 20.77 -20.13 21.59
C SER A 40 20.91 -18.66 21.25
N ILE A 41 20.58 -18.29 20.01
CA ILE A 41 20.52 -16.89 19.61
C ILE A 41 19.35 -16.21 20.36
N PRO A 42 19.61 -15.13 21.12
CA PRO A 42 18.58 -14.45 21.90
C PRO A 42 17.53 -13.77 21.02
N ASP A 43 16.33 -13.60 21.59
CA ASP A 43 15.30 -12.77 20.92
C ASP A 43 15.63 -11.29 21.14
N VAL A 44 15.96 -10.64 20.03
CA VAL A 44 16.36 -9.23 20.00
C VAL A 44 15.42 -8.39 19.14
N ARG A 45 14.30 -8.95 18.69
CA ARG A 45 13.32 -8.27 17.84
C ARG A 45 12.75 -7.03 18.55
N GLY A 46 12.68 -5.90 17.86
CA GLY A 46 12.20 -4.63 18.39
C GLY A 46 13.21 -3.84 19.24
N SER A 47 14.36 -4.42 19.55
CA SER A 47 15.43 -3.76 20.31
C SER A 47 16.18 -2.73 19.46
N SER A 48 16.92 -1.83 20.11
CA SER A 48 17.94 -1.04 19.41
C SER A 48 19.14 -1.94 19.05
N VAL A 49 19.95 -1.50 18.08
CA VAL A 49 21.16 -2.22 17.66
C VAL A 49 22.11 -2.42 18.84
N ASP A 50 22.25 -1.42 19.71
CA ASP A 50 23.13 -1.51 20.89
C ASP A 50 22.63 -2.55 21.90
N GLN A 51 21.33 -2.55 22.20
CA GLN A 51 20.70 -3.54 23.07
C GLN A 51 20.83 -4.96 22.52
N ALA A 52 20.57 -5.13 21.22
CA ALA A 52 20.72 -6.41 20.54
C ALA A 52 22.17 -6.89 20.55
N THR A 53 23.13 -5.99 20.30
CA THR A 53 24.56 -6.29 20.38
C THR A 53 24.99 -6.78 21.76
N THR A 54 24.50 -6.12 22.80
CA THR A 54 24.76 -6.52 24.19
C THR A 54 24.18 -7.89 24.46
N ALA A 55 22.91 -8.14 24.12
CA ALA A 55 22.25 -9.43 24.34
C ALA A 55 22.95 -10.59 23.61
N VAL A 56 23.40 -10.36 22.36
CA VAL A 56 24.15 -11.37 21.59
C VAL A 56 25.49 -11.69 22.26
N ARG A 57 26.19 -10.69 22.77
CA ARG A 57 27.48 -10.89 23.47
C ARG A 57 27.28 -11.59 24.79
N GLU A 58 26.24 -11.26 25.56
CA GLU A 58 25.88 -11.94 26.82
C GLU A 58 25.55 -13.42 26.59
N ALA A 59 25.05 -13.78 25.42
CA ALA A 59 24.82 -15.15 24.97
C ALA A 59 26.10 -15.89 24.50
N ASN A 60 27.31 -15.33 24.72
CA ASN A 60 28.60 -15.86 24.24
C ASN A 60 28.68 -16.02 22.72
N LEU A 61 28.02 -15.11 21.97
CA LEU A 61 28.06 -15.03 20.53
C LEU A 61 28.76 -13.74 20.09
N THR A 62 29.13 -13.65 18.82
CA THR A 62 29.76 -12.45 18.24
C THR A 62 28.78 -11.76 17.28
N VAL A 63 28.83 -10.42 17.20
CA VAL A 63 28.07 -9.68 16.21
C VAL A 63 28.95 -9.44 15.00
N ALA A 64 28.54 -9.96 13.83
CA ALA A 64 29.23 -9.80 12.56
C ALA A 64 29.01 -8.41 11.95
N GLY A 65 27.86 -7.79 12.24
CA GLY A 65 27.46 -6.52 11.70
C GLY A 65 25.94 -6.38 11.61
N THR A 66 25.50 -5.42 10.83
CA THR A 66 24.07 -5.16 10.57
C THR A 66 23.77 -5.24 9.09
N GLU A 67 22.61 -5.78 8.74
CA GLU A 67 22.06 -5.76 7.38
C GLU A 67 20.68 -5.13 7.40
N PRO A 68 20.35 -4.28 6.41
CA PRO A 68 19.02 -3.68 6.30
C PRO A 68 17.99 -4.71 5.82
N ALA A 69 16.80 -4.71 6.41
CA ALA A 69 15.67 -5.53 6.01
C ALA A 69 14.37 -4.73 6.08
N PHE A 70 13.42 -5.00 5.19
CA PHE A 70 12.08 -4.41 5.33
C PHE A 70 11.27 -5.20 6.37
N ASP A 71 10.49 -4.50 7.16
CA ASP A 71 9.56 -5.09 8.13
C ASP A 71 8.35 -4.17 8.31
N ASP A 72 7.14 -4.73 8.12
CA ASP A 72 5.89 -3.97 8.18
C ASP A 72 5.47 -3.63 9.63
N THR A 73 6.10 -4.27 10.62
CA THR A 73 5.69 -4.20 12.04
C THR A 73 6.76 -3.59 12.94
N VAL A 74 8.03 -3.79 12.60
CA VAL A 74 9.15 -3.28 13.39
C VAL A 74 9.55 -1.90 12.88
N ALA A 75 9.56 -0.92 13.78
CA ALA A 75 9.93 0.46 13.46
C ALA A 75 11.33 0.55 12.84
N GLU A 76 11.50 1.50 11.92
CA GLU A 76 12.78 1.80 11.27
C GLU A 76 13.90 2.03 12.30
N GLY A 77 15.09 1.46 12.04
CA GLY A 77 16.25 1.52 12.92
C GLY A 77 16.25 0.49 14.07
N LYS A 78 15.19 -0.30 14.23
CA LYS A 78 15.11 -1.38 15.21
C LYS A 78 15.47 -2.72 14.58
N VAL A 79 15.94 -3.67 15.42
CA VAL A 79 16.28 -5.02 14.96
C VAL A 79 14.99 -5.79 14.64
N THR A 80 14.88 -6.30 13.42
CA THR A 80 13.76 -7.13 12.97
C THR A 80 14.03 -8.62 13.11
N GLY A 81 15.32 -9.02 13.15
CA GLY A 81 15.73 -10.41 13.29
C GLY A 81 17.23 -10.58 13.29
N THR A 82 17.67 -11.81 13.15
CA THR A 82 19.10 -12.16 13.10
C THR A 82 19.36 -13.22 12.02
N ASN A 83 20.61 -13.28 11.58
CA ASN A 83 21.12 -14.37 10.76
C ASN A 83 22.40 -14.95 11.43
N PRO A 84 22.39 -16.23 11.90
CA PRO A 84 21.27 -17.20 11.90
C PRO A 84 20.03 -16.72 12.69
N LYS A 85 18.88 -17.36 12.47
CA LYS A 85 17.59 -16.95 13.04
C LYS A 85 17.59 -16.98 14.56
N ILE A 86 16.84 -16.07 15.18
CA ILE A 86 16.50 -16.06 16.61
C ILE A 86 16.07 -17.47 17.07
N GLY A 87 16.59 -17.90 18.22
CA GLY A 87 16.31 -19.22 18.79
C GLY A 87 17.11 -20.37 18.17
N SER A 88 17.90 -20.13 17.12
CA SER A 88 18.78 -21.15 16.56
C SER A 88 19.85 -21.58 17.55
N SER A 89 20.15 -22.89 17.60
CA SER A 89 21.22 -23.47 18.40
C SER A 89 22.53 -23.46 17.57
N VAL A 90 23.50 -22.70 18.02
CA VAL A 90 24.75 -22.44 17.28
C VAL A 90 25.97 -22.75 18.12
N LYS A 91 27.14 -22.85 17.49
CA LYS A 91 28.43 -23.03 18.20
C LYS A 91 28.82 -21.76 19.00
N PRO A 92 29.66 -21.91 20.04
CA PRO A 92 30.27 -20.76 20.69
C PRO A 92 30.93 -19.81 19.70
N ALA A 93 30.90 -18.51 19.99
CA ALA A 93 31.46 -17.46 19.15
C ALA A 93 30.94 -17.41 17.70
N THR A 94 29.81 -18.06 17.41
CA THR A 94 29.16 -17.92 16.10
C THR A 94 28.87 -16.45 15.82
N ALA A 95 29.23 -16.01 14.61
CA ALA A 95 28.97 -14.66 14.13
C ALA A 95 27.49 -14.51 13.78
N VAL A 96 26.81 -13.54 14.41
CA VAL A 96 25.40 -13.22 14.22
C VAL A 96 25.28 -11.86 13.54
N THR A 97 24.60 -11.81 12.41
CA THR A 97 24.24 -10.56 11.73
C THR A 97 22.90 -10.08 12.26
N LEU A 98 22.79 -8.81 12.64
CA LEU A 98 21.54 -8.19 13.07
C LEU A 98 20.83 -7.63 11.84
N LEU A 99 19.57 -8.03 11.63
CA LEU A 99 18.72 -7.46 10.57
C LEU A 99 18.03 -6.22 11.12
N VAL A 100 18.30 -5.07 10.51
CA VAL A 100 17.77 -3.76 10.96
C VAL A 100 16.65 -3.31 10.05
N SER A 101 15.49 -3.00 10.63
CA SER A 101 14.32 -2.56 9.89
C SER A 101 14.57 -1.25 9.14
N LYS A 102 14.18 -1.22 7.87
CA LYS A 102 14.02 -0.02 7.02
C LYS A 102 12.57 0.47 7.00
N GLY A 103 11.72 -0.06 7.88
CA GLY A 103 10.29 0.13 7.83
C GLY A 103 9.62 -0.72 6.75
N PRO A 104 8.36 -0.44 6.43
CA PRO A 104 7.60 -1.17 5.41
C PRO A 104 8.23 -1.12 4.03
N ALA A 105 8.05 -2.20 3.26
CA ALA A 105 8.54 -2.27 1.90
C ALA A 105 7.87 -1.20 1.01
N PRO A 106 8.62 -0.60 0.06
CA PRO A 106 8.02 0.27 -0.94
C PRO A 106 7.10 -0.54 -1.85
N VAL A 107 5.95 0.06 -2.21
CA VAL A 107 4.96 -0.49 -3.14
C VAL A 107 4.49 0.60 -4.09
N ASP A 108 4.26 0.25 -5.34
CA ASP A 108 3.73 1.21 -6.31
C ASP A 108 2.20 1.17 -6.29
N VAL A 109 1.58 2.34 -6.41
CA VAL A 109 0.13 2.46 -6.53
C VAL A 109 -0.32 1.80 -7.84
N PRO A 110 -1.19 0.77 -7.78
CA PRO A 110 -1.65 0.06 -8.97
C PRO A 110 -2.54 0.93 -9.86
N ASP A 111 -2.63 0.57 -11.14
CA ASP A 111 -3.59 1.17 -12.03
C ASP A 111 -4.97 0.54 -11.82
N VAL A 112 -5.92 1.38 -11.40
CA VAL A 112 -7.29 0.96 -11.12
C VAL A 112 -8.31 1.63 -12.05
N ARG A 113 -7.84 2.43 -13.01
CA ARG A 113 -8.73 3.19 -13.89
C ARG A 113 -9.66 2.29 -14.70
N GLY A 114 -10.95 2.55 -14.62
CA GLY A 114 -11.99 1.79 -15.32
C GLY A 114 -12.37 0.47 -14.67
N LEU A 115 -11.72 0.07 -13.57
CA LEU A 115 -12.10 -1.12 -12.83
C LEU A 115 -13.40 -0.89 -12.04
N SER A 116 -14.10 -1.97 -11.74
CA SER A 116 -15.21 -1.94 -10.77
C SER A 116 -14.69 -1.54 -9.38
N LEU A 117 -15.57 -1.09 -8.49
CA LEU A 117 -15.20 -0.78 -7.11
C LEU A 117 -14.53 -1.97 -6.43
N ASP A 118 -15.08 -3.18 -6.62
CA ASP A 118 -14.56 -4.40 -6.00
C ASP A 118 -13.16 -4.74 -6.52
N ASP A 119 -12.96 -4.71 -7.84
CA ASP A 119 -11.65 -5.02 -8.43
C ASP A 119 -10.60 -3.96 -8.06
N ALA A 120 -10.98 -2.68 -8.04
CA ALA A 120 -10.10 -1.59 -7.64
C ALA A 120 -9.66 -1.70 -6.17
N THR A 121 -10.61 -2.02 -5.28
CA THR A 121 -10.30 -2.21 -3.86
C THR A 121 -9.45 -3.45 -3.63
N ALA A 122 -9.69 -4.55 -4.34
CA ALA A 122 -8.86 -5.75 -4.31
C ALA A 122 -7.43 -5.45 -4.75
N ALA A 123 -7.25 -4.72 -5.86
CA ALA A 123 -5.92 -4.34 -6.36
C ALA A 123 -5.12 -3.49 -5.34
N LEU A 124 -5.77 -2.56 -4.65
CA LEU A 124 -5.13 -1.75 -3.60
C LEU A 124 -4.77 -2.58 -2.37
N GLN A 125 -5.64 -3.51 -1.97
CA GLN A 125 -5.38 -4.44 -0.85
C GLN A 125 -4.24 -5.39 -1.16
N ASP A 126 -4.18 -5.94 -2.36
CA ASP A 126 -3.10 -6.84 -2.82
C ASP A 126 -1.75 -6.12 -2.85
N ALA A 127 -1.74 -4.84 -3.21
CA ALA A 127 -0.58 -3.98 -3.08
C ALA A 127 -0.22 -3.66 -1.62
N GLY A 128 -1.07 -4.05 -0.65
CA GLY A 128 -0.87 -3.77 0.77
C GLY A 128 -1.11 -2.31 1.15
N LEU A 129 -1.88 -1.57 0.36
CA LEU A 129 -2.27 -0.17 0.62
C LEU A 129 -3.61 -0.12 1.35
N LYS A 130 -3.78 0.87 2.21
CA LYS A 130 -5.07 1.24 2.78
C LYS A 130 -5.77 2.21 1.84
N PHE A 131 -7.09 2.21 1.83
CA PHE A 131 -7.83 3.15 0.99
C PHE A 131 -9.02 3.77 1.69
N SER A 132 -9.42 4.92 1.19
CA SER A 132 -10.72 5.55 1.37
C SER A 132 -11.29 5.86 -0.01
N THR A 133 -12.60 6.06 -0.12
CA THR A 133 -13.27 6.40 -1.38
C THR A 133 -13.67 7.86 -1.38
N ASP A 134 -13.58 8.51 -2.55
CA ASP A 134 -14.15 9.81 -2.85
C ASP A 134 -14.87 9.75 -4.20
N GLU A 135 -16.01 10.41 -4.32
CA GLU A 135 -16.82 10.37 -5.53
C GLU A 135 -16.70 11.67 -6.32
N ARG A 136 -16.46 11.55 -7.63
CA ARG A 136 -16.36 12.68 -8.56
C ARG A 136 -17.10 12.42 -9.84
N TYR A 137 -17.56 13.48 -10.50
CA TYR A 137 -18.07 13.38 -11.84
C TYR A 137 -16.95 13.09 -12.83
N ASP A 138 -17.19 12.20 -13.80
CA ASP A 138 -16.30 11.89 -14.91
C ASP A 138 -17.12 11.55 -16.14
N ASP A 139 -16.78 12.19 -17.27
CA ASP A 139 -17.54 12.02 -18.52
C ASP A 139 -17.14 10.77 -19.31
N THR A 140 -16.05 10.12 -18.93
CA THR A 140 -15.45 9.01 -19.68
C THR A 140 -15.55 7.68 -18.96
N ILE A 141 -15.63 7.71 -17.62
CA ILE A 141 -15.69 6.53 -16.77
C ILE A 141 -17.15 6.30 -16.33
N GLU A 142 -17.62 5.08 -16.49
CA GLU A 142 -18.98 4.69 -16.08
C GLU A 142 -19.22 4.93 -14.61
N GLN A 143 -20.46 5.24 -14.24
CA GLN A 143 -20.86 5.43 -12.86
C GLN A 143 -20.55 4.18 -12.03
N GLY A 144 -19.91 4.36 -10.88
CA GLY A 144 -19.50 3.30 -9.97
C GLY A 144 -18.14 2.68 -10.26
N ALA A 145 -17.53 3.00 -11.42
CA ALA A 145 -16.18 2.54 -11.73
C ALA A 145 -15.11 3.52 -11.22
N ALA A 146 -13.89 3.03 -11.04
CA ALA A 146 -12.77 3.82 -10.56
C ALA A 146 -12.26 4.80 -11.62
N ILE A 147 -12.15 6.08 -11.28
CA ILE A 147 -11.50 7.11 -12.09
C ILE A 147 -9.98 6.97 -11.99
N GLY A 148 -9.50 6.64 -10.80
CA GLY A 148 -8.08 6.53 -10.46
C GLY A 148 -7.86 6.65 -8.96
N THR A 149 -6.67 7.05 -8.57
CA THR A 149 -6.26 7.19 -7.16
C THR A 149 -5.55 8.50 -6.89
N ASP A 150 -5.54 8.90 -5.62
CA ASP A 150 -4.70 9.98 -5.09
C ASP A 150 -3.97 9.47 -3.84
N PRO A 151 -2.62 9.34 -3.84
CA PRO A 151 -1.70 9.62 -4.96
C PRO A 151 -1.94 8.79 -6.21
N ALA A 152 -1.51 9.33 -7.37
CA ALA A 152 -1.76 8.74 -8.68
C ALA A 152 -1.01 7.41 -8.88
N THR A 153 -1.52 6.59 -9.80
CA THR A 153 -0.90 5.35 -10.30
C THR A 153 0.60 5.51 -10.56
N GLY A 154 1.39 4.49 -10.17
CA GLY A 154 2.84 4.45 -10.34
C GLY A 154 3.64 5.30 -9.34
N LYS A 155 2.99 5.97 -8.38
CA LYS A 155 3.70 6.56 -7.23
C LYS A 155 4.13 5.47 -6.26
N THR A 156 5.37 5.54 -5.82
CA THR A 156 5.89 4.63 -4.81
C THR A 156 5.51 5.14 -3.41
N LEU A 157 4.84 4.30 -2.66
CA LEU A 157 4.42 4.51 -1.28
C LEU A 157 5.03 3.42 -0.39
N LYS A 158 4.80 3.48 0.91
CA LYS A 158 5.12 2.39 1.82
C LYS A 158 3.89 1.49 1.99
N ARG A 159 4.11 0.20 2.16
CA ARG A 159 3.04 -0.73 2.54
C ARG A 159 2.32 -0.22 3.79
N GLY A 160 0.99 -0.20 3.75
CA GLY A 160 0.14 0.33 4.82
C GLY A 160 -0.19 1.82 4.70
N ASP A 161 0.41 2.55 3.74
CA ASP A 161 0.04 3.94 3.46
C ASP A 161 -1.39 4.02 2.89
N GLN A 162 -2.00 5.21 3.04
CA GLN A 162 -3.38 5.45 2.60
C GLN A 162 -3.42 6.10 1.23
N VAL A 163 -4.36 5.62 0.41
CA VAL A 163 -4.68 6.14 -0.92
C VAL A 163 -6.17 6.47 -0.97
N THR A 164 -6.55 7.53 -1.65
CA THR A 164 -7.95 7.83 -1.96
C THR A 164 -8.31 7.24 -3.31
N LEU A 165 -9.26 6.31 -3.33
CA LEU A 165 -9.84 5.75 -4.55
C LEU A 165 -10.96 6.68 -5.04
N LEU A 166 -10.81 7.22 -6.24
CA LEU A 166 -11.76 8.13 -6.86
C LEU A 166 -12.77 7.33 -7.69
N ILE A 167 -14.04 7.44 -7.35
CA ILE A 167 -15.14 6.71 -7.99
C ILE A 167 -15.97 7.67 -8.84
N SER A 168 -16.33 7.23 -10.04
CA SER A 168 -17.14 8.00 -10.96
C SER A 168 -18.61 8.07 -10.50
N LYS A 169 -19.15 9.27 -10.48
CA LYS A 169 -20.61 9.55 -10.43
C LYS A 169 -21.26 9.50 -11.82
N GLY A 170 -20.49 9.20 -12.85
CA GLY A 170 -20.88 9.43 -14.24
C GLY A 170 -20.79 10.90 -14.61
N SER A 171 -21.39 11.27 -15.74
CA SER A 171 -21.41 12.66 -16.20
C SER A 171 -22.24 13.54 -15.28
N GLU A 172 -21.74 14.74 -15.02
CA GLU A 172 -22.58 15.76 -14.39
C GLU A 172 -23.71 16.15 -15.34
N LEU A 173 -24.95 16.05 -14.87
CA LEU A 173 -26.14 16.42 -15.64
C LEU A 173 -26.86 17.56 -14.94
N VAL A 174 -27.26 18.57 -15.69
CA VAL A 174 -28.06 19.71 -15.26
C VAL A 174 -29.35 19.78 -16.04
N ASP A 175 -30.43 20.22 -15.40
CA ASP A 175 -31.70 20.39 -16.05
C ASP A 175 -31.69 21.58 -17.00
N VAL A 176 -32.16 21.38 -18.23
CA VAL A 176 -32.29 22.45 -19.24
C VAL A 176 -33.42 23.38 -18.83
N PRO A 177 -33.12 24.68 -18.53
CA PRO A 177 -34.16 25.63 -18.13
C PRO A 177 -35.22 25.86 -19.21
N ASN A 178 -36.45 26.10 -18.79
CA ASN A 178 -37.49 26.57 -19.70
C ASN A 178 -37.24 28.05 -20.08
N VAL A 179 -37.05 28.33 -21.37
CA VAL A 179 -36.82 29.67 -21.90
C VAL A 179 -37.87 30.10 -22.95
N ARG A 180 -38.92 29.27 -23.16
CA ARG A 180 -40.00 29.64 -24.09
C ARG A 180 -40.71 30.89 -23.61
N GLY A 181 -41.02 31.79 -24.56
CA GLY A 181 -41.67 33.07 -24.29
C GLY A 181 -40.74 34.20 -23.80
N LEU A 182 -39.50 33.91 -23.43
CA LEU A 182 -38.50 34.92 -23.10
C LEU A 182 -37.95 35.59 -24.39
N THR A 183 -37.36 36.76 -24.23
CA THR A 183 -36.58 37.36 -25.33
C THR A 183 -35.29 36.57 -25.57
N SER A 184 -34.70 36.67 -26.76
CA SER A 184 -33.42 36.03 -27.10
C SER A 184 -32.34 36.34 -26.08
N LYS A 185 -32.23 37.58 -25.62
CA LYS A 185 -31.26 38.02 -24.62
C LYS A 185 -31.50 37.37 -23.25
N GLU A 186 -32.74 37.37 -22.77
CA GLU A 186 -33.10 36.74 -21.48
C GLU A 186 -32.90 35.24 -21.51
N ALA A 187 -33.30 34.58 -22.62
CA ALA A 187 -33.10 33.15 -22.82
C ALA A 187 -31.63 32.76 -22.82
N THR A 188 -30.81 33.50 -23.58
CA THR A 188 -29.35 33.28 -23.63
C THR A 188 -28.73 33.43 -22.26
N SER A 189 -29.03 34.51 -21.53
CA SER A 189 -28.50 34.72 -20.18
C SER A 189 -28.90 33.60 -19.20
N LYS A 190 -30.14 33.14 -19.26
CA LYS A 190 -30.65 32.08 -18.38
C LYS A 190 -30.02 30.71 -18.67
N LEU A 191 -29.85 30.36 -19.95
CA LEU A 191 -29.18 29.12 -20.36
C LEU A 191 -27.69 29.14 -20.04
N GLN A 192 -27.00 30.26 -20.31
CA GLN A 192 -25.57 30.41 -19.95
C GLN A 192 -25.34 30.35 -18.45
N ALA A 193 -26.22 30.98 -17.65
CA ALA A 193 -26.15 30.88 -16.19
C ALA A 193 -26.36 29.44 -15.67
N ALA A 194 -27.05 28.58 -16.42
CA ALA A 194 -27.19 27.17 -16.16
C ALA A 194 -26.06 26.30 -16.76
N GLY A 195 -25.03 26.91 -17.35
CA GLY A 195 -23.86 26.22 -17.86
C GLY A 195 -23.99 25.70 -19.30
N PHE A 196 -25.00 26.13 -20.08
CA PHE A 196 -25.22 25.69 -21.47
C PHE A 196 -24.66 26.67 -22.50
N ASP A 197 -24.17 26.11 -23.63
CA ASP A 197 -23.93 26.90 -24.84
C ASP A 197 -25.24 27.21 -25.56
N VAL A 198 -25.36 28.41 -26.11
CA VAL A 198 -26.60 28.84 -26.78
C VAL A 198 -26.39 29.09 -28.25
N LYS A 199 -27.23 28.47 -29.07
CA LYS A 199 -27.39 28.81 -30.50
C LYS A 199 -28.76 29.45 -30.68
N VAL A 200 -28.80 30.63 -31.24
CA VAL A 200 -30.03 31.29 -31.66
C VAL A 200 -30.30 30.95 -33.12
N ASP A 201 -31.48 30.44 -33.41
CA ASP A 201 -31.93 30.09 -34.74
C ASP A 201 -33.10 31.02 -35.08
N GLU A 202 -32.82 31.95 -36.00
CA GLU A 202 -33.80 32.92 -36.48
C GLU A 202 -34.32 32.46 -37.83
N PRO A 203 -35.60 32.11 -37.97
CA PRO A 203 -36.18 31.83 -39.26
C PRO A 203 -36.09 33.05 -40.20
N TRP A 204 -35.71 32.81 -41.45
CA TRP A 204 -35.47 33.88 -42.45
C TRP A 204 -36.65 34.87 -42.58
N PHE A 205 -37.89 34.45 -42.34
CA PHE A 205 -39.08 35.32 -42.47
C PHE A 205 -39.15 36.33 -41.30
N ASN A 206 -38.62 36.00 -40.10
CA ASN A 206 -38.52 36.94 -38.97
C ASN A 206 -37.56 38.10 -39.29
N VAL A 207 -36.48 37.81 -39.97
CA VAL A 207 -35.51 38.83 -40.42
C VAL A 207 -36.13 39.83 -41.36
N ILE A 208 -37.07 39.37 -42.22
CA ILE A 208 -37.72 40.21 -43.27
C ILE A 208 -38.94 40.97 -42.70
N THR A 209 -39.69 40.38 -41.78
CA THR A 209 -40.98 40.95 -41.32
C THR A 209 -40.86 41.71 -39.99
N GLY A 210 -39.65 41.79 -39.37
CA GLY A 210 -39.47 42.38 -38.04
C GLY A 210 -40.16 41.56 -36.95
N GLY A 211 -40.05 40.24 -37.02
CA GLY A 211 -40.71 39.27 -36.12
C GLY A 211 -40.44 39.52 -34.65
N ARG A 212 -41.20 38.89 -33.81
CA ARG A 212 -41.08 39.04 -32.35
C ARG A 212 -39.80 38.36 -31.85
N ASP A 213 -38.98 39.07 -31.10
CA ASP A 213 -37.80 38.53 -30.41
C ASP A 213 -38.24 37.69 -29.20
N ARG A 214 -38.95 36.54 -29.46
CA ARG A 214 -39.36 35.63 -28.41
C ARG A 214 -39.10 34.18 -28.81
N VAL A 215 -38.61 33.41 -27.83
CA VAL A 215 -38.36 31.98 -28.01
C VAL A 215 -39.68 31.22 -28.17
N THR A 216 -39.86 30.61 -29.30
CA THR A 216 -41.03 29.73 -29.61
C THR A 216 -40.71 28.26 -29.39
N ALA A 217 -39.45 27.84 -29.56
CA ALA A 217 -38.98 26.48 -29.34
C ALA A 217 -37.56 26.45 -28.75
N GLN A 218 -37.25 25.39 -28.09
CA GLN A 218 -35.89 25.09 -27.60
C GLN A 218 -35.59 23.61 -27.78
N SER A 219 -34.32 23.27 -28.03
CA SER A 219 -33.82 21.90 -28.13
C SER A 219 -32.40 21.85 -27.53
N PRO A 220 -32.11 20.98 -26.50
CA PRO A 220 -33.02 20.04 -25.83
C PRO A 220 -34.23 20.70 -25.17
N SER A 221 -35.25 19.88 -24.87
CA SER A 221 -36.50 20.35 -24.25
C SER A 221 -36.28 20.85 -22.82
N ALA A 222 -37.12 21.78 -22.37
CA ALA A 222 -37.15 22.20 -20.97
C ALA A 222 -37.35 21.02 -20.03
N GLY A 223 -36.58 20.95 -18.93
CA GLY A 223 -36.62 19.87 -17.93
C GLY A 223 -35.93 18.58 -18.37
N SER A 224 -35.36 18.49 -19.58
CA SER A 224 -34.47 17.40 -19.93
C SER A 224 -33.11 17.62 -19.25
N GLN A 225 -32.42 16.54 -18.95
CA GLN A 225 -31.08 16.58 -18.41
C GLN A 225 -30.01 16.57 -19.50
N ALA A 226 -29.03 17.44 -19.38
CA ALA A 226 -27.93 17.52 -20.32
C ALA A 226 -26.64 17.93 -19.61
N ARG A 227 -25.50 17.62 -20.23
CA ARG A 227 -24.18 17.98 -19.66
C ARG A 227 -23.97 19.50 -19.72
N PRO A 228 -23.26 20.11 -18.76
CA PRO A 228 -22.73 21.46 -18.92
C PRO A 228 -21.95 21.60 -20.22
N GLY A 229 -22.08 22.76 -20.89
CA GLY A 229 -21.53 22.99 -22.24
C GLY A 229 -22.32 22.41 -23.40
N THR A 230 -23.39 21.62 -23.13
CA THR A 230 -24.29 21.17 -24.19
C THR A 230 -24.92 22.38 -24.87
N ARG A 231 -24.94 22.35 -26.21
CA ARG A 231 -25.56 23.43 -27.01
C ARG A 231 -27.08 23.34 -26.99
N VAL A 232 -27.71 24.36 -26.46
CA VAL A 232 -29.18 24.54 -26.54
C VAL A 232 -29.50 25.48 -27.68
N THR A 233 -30.26 24.98 -28.67
CA THR A 233 -30.75 25.79 -29.77
C THR A 233 -32.10 26.38 -29.39
N ILE A 234 -32.23 27.71 -29.50
CA ILE A 234 -33.48 28.42 -29.30
C ILE A 234 -33.98 28.98 -30.65
N THR A 235 -35.25 28.77 -30.95
CA THR A 235 -35.86 29.28 -32.19
C THR A 235 -36.75 30.47 -31.84
N LEU A 236 -36.57 31.58 -32.58
CA LEU A 236 -37.35 32.80 -32.41
C LEU A 236 -38.53 32.84 -33.36
N GLY A 237 -39.64 33.50 -32.92
CA GLY A 237 -40.82 33.66 -33.76
C GLY A 237 -41.80 34.68 -33.21
#